data_ca9b7b1cba2b8fb3ce8fee93cbf0e602
#
_entry.id   ca9b7b1cba2b8fb3ce8fee93cbf0e602
#
_cell.length_a   1.000
_cell.length_b   1.000
_cell.length_c   1.000
_cell.angle_alpha   90.00
_cell.angle_beta   90.00
_cell.angle_gamma   90.00
#
_symmetry.space_group_name_H-M   'P 1'
#
loop_
_entity.id
_entity.type
_entity.pdbx_description
1 polymer ?
#
loop_
_entity_poly.entity_id
_entity_poly.type
_entity_poly.pdbx_seq_one_letter_code
_entity_poly.pdbx_strand_id
1 'polypeptide(L)'
;MPTIRLDPDVFEGLQKLAKPFVDSPSMVIRRLLEQQGVLKKLPPRAAPLATAQALTPQPVYESYLLQVLAKEFGGRGHKRDVTHAIVKRMMKDGYIGAADQELVSTGETKAENTITWARNALKQRGQINRASRRGVWELTAAGKDAAGKVLLPKPR
;
A
#
# COMPACT_ATOMS: atom_id res chain seq x y z
N MET A 1 22.54 11.90 -11.16
CA MET A 1 21.51 11.82 -12.21
C MET A 1 21.46 13.17 -12.94
N PRO A 2 21.39 13.21 -14.28
CA PRO A 2 21.26 14.47 -15.00
C PRO A 2 19.89 15.10 -14.66
N THR A 3 19.92 16.38 -14.31
CA THR A 3 18.72 17.19 -14.02
C THR A 3 18.51 18.17 -15.15
N ILE A 4 17.31 18.25 -15.68
CA ILE A 4 16.94 19.20 -16.73
C ILE A 4 16.01 20.25 -16.11
N ARG A 5 16.31 21.53 -16.32
CA ARG A 5 15.37 22.61 -16.03
C ARG A 5 14.43 22.78 -17.23
N LEU A 6 13.15 22.84 -16.97
CA LEU A 6 12.13 23.12 -17.98
C LEU A 6 11.63 24.56 -17.80
N ASP A 7 11.40 25.26 -18.90
CA ASP A 7 10.74 26.54 -18.88
C ASP A 7 9.26 26.37 -18.44
N PRO A 8 8.66 27.36 -17.77
CA PRO A 8 7.30 27.27 -17.23
C PRO A 8 6.24 26.91 -18.26
N ASP A 9 6.32 27.45 -19.46
CA ASP A 9 5.41 27.17 -20.57
C ASP A 9 5.55 25.75 -21.11
N VAL A 10 6.79 25.23 -21.17
CA VAL A 10 7.08 23.84 -21.55
C VAL A 10 6.52 22.89 -20.50
N PHE A 11 6.68 23.20 -19.21
CA PHE A 11 6.15 22.42 -18.13
C PHE A 11 4.62 22.37 -18.16
N GLU A 12 3.96 23.51 -18.38
CA GLU A 12 2.50 23.59 -18.53
C GLU A 12 2.01 22.79 -19.73
N GLY A 13 2.72 22.86 -20.86
CA GLY A 13 2.45 22.05 -22.05
C GLY A 13 2.51 20.54 -21.77
N LEU A 14 3.53 20.10 -21.04
CA LEU A 14 3.67 18.70 -20.63
C LEU A 14 2.52 18.24 -19.70
N GLN A 15 2.09 19.12 -18.79
CA GLN A 15 0.94 18.81 -17.91
C GLN A 15 -0.36 18.63 -18.69
N LYS A 16 -0.60 19.43 -19.72
CA LYS A 16 -1.78 19.31 -20.60
C LYS A 16 -1.79 17.99 -21.40
N LEU A 17 -0.60 17.47 -21.70
CA LEU A 17 -0.44 16.19 -22.43
C LEU A 17 -0.39 14.98 -21.51
N ALA A 18 -0.23 15.17 -20.21
CA ALA A 18 -0.16 14.09 -19.23
C ALA A 18 -1.55 13.52 -18.92
N LYS A 19 -1.64 12.20 -18.80
CA LYS A 19 -2.84 11.57 -18.23
C LYS A 19 -2.79 11.70 -16.72
N PRO A 20 -3.82 12.30 -16.07
CA PRO A 20 -3.81 12.47 -14.62
C PRO A 20 -3.55 11.14 -13.90
N PHE A 21 -2.72 11.16 -12.86
CA PHE A 21 -2.36 10.03 -11.99
C PHE A 21 -1.59 8.87 -12.66
N VAL A 22 -1.29 8.94 -13.97
CA VAL A 22 -0.62 7.86 -14.71
C VAL A 22 0.74 8.28 -15.25
N ASP A 23 0.83 9.48 -15.83
CA ASP A 23 2.03 9.94 -16.51
C ASP A 23 2.91 10.81 -15.61
N SER A 24 4.21 10.49 -15.55
CA SER A 24 5.23 11.42 -15.06
C SER A 24 5.70 12.34 -16.22
N PRO A 25 6.27 13.53 -15.93
CA PRO A 25 6.83 14.40 -16.98
C PRO A 25 7.81 13.66 -17.91
N SER A 26 8.64 12.78 -17.37
CA SER A 26 9.56 11.94 -18.16
C SER A 26 8.85 10.99 -19.11
N MET A 27 7.70 10.45 -18.74
CA MET A 27 6.90 9.57 -19.60
C MET A 27 6.27 10.36 -20.77
N VAL A 28 5.81 11.58 -20.50
CA VAL A 28 5.27 12.45 -21.54
C VAL A 28 6.36 12.85 -22.55
N ILE A 29 7.52 13.28 -22.07
CA ILE A 29 8.68 13.61 -22.90
C ILE A 29 9.09 12.41 -23.75
N ARG A 30 9.19 11.22 -23.14
CA ARG A 30 9.54 10.00 -23.84
C ARG A 30 8.56 9.70 -24.98
N ARG A 31 7.26 9.79 -24.71
CA ARG A 31 6.19 9.56 -25.70
C ARG A 31 6.31 10.54 -26.89
N LEU A 32 6.61 11.81 -26.60
CA LEU A 32 6.83 12.81 -27.65
C LEU A 32 8.06 12.48 -28.49
N LEU A 33 9.17 12.08 -27.89
CA LEU A 33 10.38 11.68 -28.61
C LEU A 33 10.19 10.40 -29.44
N GLU A 34 9.38 9.47 -28.95
CA GLU A 34 8.99 8.26 -29.72
C GLU A 34 8.09 8.61 -30.90
N GLN A 35 7.18 9.59 -30.76
CA GLN A 35 6.33 10.09 -31.85
C GLN A 35 7.14 10.81 -32.93
N GLN A 36 8.21 11.52 -32.53
CA GLN A 36 9.12 12.20 -33.45
C GLN A 36 10.17 11.26 -34.07
N GLY A 37 10.16 9.96 -33.73
CA GLY A 37 11.12 9.00 -34.25
C GLY A 37 12.54 9.13 -33.70
N VAL A 38 12.77 10.02 -32.73
CA VAL A 38 14.08 10.24 -32.09
C VAL A 38 14.44 9.06 -31.16
N LEU A 39 13.43 8.47 -30.51
CA LEU A 39 13.59 7.27 -29.72
C LEU A 39 12.86 6.10 -30.36
N LYS A 40 13.50 4.94 -30.40
CA LYS A 40 12.81 3.70 -30.78
C LYS A 40 11.60 3.52 -29.83
N LYS A 41 10.44 3.32 -30.43
CA LYS A 41 9.23 2.93 -29.67
C LYS A 41 9.59 1.71 -28.85
N LEU A 42 9.68 1.85 -27.53
CA LEU A 42 9.75 0.69 -26.68
C LEU A 42 8.50 -0.14 -26.97
N PRO A 43 8.66 -1.47 -27.12
CA PRO A 43 7.49 -2.33 -27.08
C PRO A 43 6.68 -1.92 -25.85
N PRO A 44 5.34 -1.85 -25.94
CA PRO A 44 4.53 -1.52 -24.77
C PRO A 44 5.11 -2.34 -23.64
N ARG A 45 5.61 -1.64 -22.59
CA ARG A 45 6.20 -2.32 -21.41
C ARG A 45 5.19 -3.38 -21.09
N ALA A 46 5.55 -4.63 -21.37
CA ALA A 46 4.65 -5.75 -21.23
C ALA A 46 3.97 -5.54 -19.91
N ALA A 47 2.65 -5.37 -19.92
CA ALA A 47 1.87 -5.29 -18.69
C ALA A 47 2.49 -6.38 -17.83
N PRO A 48 3.00 -6.08 -16.62
CA PRO A 48 3.80 -7.03 -15.86
C PRO A 48 3.10 -8.36 -16.05
N LEU A 49 3.84 -9.31 -16.64
CA LEU A 49 3.35 -10.64 -16.96
C LEU A 49 2.41 -11.04 -15.85
N ALA A 50 1.24 -11.54 -16.16
CA ALA A 50 0.10 -11.81 -15.27
C ALA A 50 0.38 -12.72 -14.05
N THR A 51 1.55 -12.57 -13.47
CA THR A 51 2.02 -13.09 -12.18
C THR A 51 2.44 -11.99 -11.21
N ALA A 52 2.28 -10.69 -11.56
CA ALA A 52 2.26 -9.66 -10.55
C ALA A 52 0.97 -9.87 -9.75
N GLN A 53 1.06 -10.63 -8.67
CA GLN A 53 -0.05 -10.73 -7.71
C GLN A 53 -0.50 -9.31 -7.40
N ALA A 54 -1.77 -9.03 -7.71
CA ALA A 54 -2.34 -7.72 -7.42
C ALA A 54 -2.11 -7.42 -5.93
N LEU A 55 -1.76 -6.17 -5.62
CA LEU A 55 -1.60 -5.72 -4.23
C LEU A 55 -2.81 -6.15 -3.41
N THR A 56 -2.54 -6.65 -2.22
CA THR A 56 -3.62 -7.05 -1.31
C THR A 56 -4.43 -5.82 -0.89
N PRO A 57 -5.76 -5.83 -1.05
CA PRO A 57 -6.61 -4.70 -0.70
C PRO A 57 -6.56 -4.36 0.80
N GLN A 58 -6.58 -3.06 1.14
CA GLN A 58 -6.53 -2.59 2.53
C GLN A 58 -7.59 -3.24 3.45
N PRO A 59 -8.85 -3.48 3.06
CA PRO A 59 -9.83 -4.13 3.94
C PRO A 59 -9.41 -5.52 4.43
N VAL A 60 -8.59 -6.25 3.66
CA VAL A 60 -8.03 -7.53 4.09
C VAL A 60 -7.10 -7.31 5.28
N TYR A 61 -6.19 -6.34 5.18
CA TYR A 61 -5.30 -5.98 6.30
C TYR A 61 -6.06 -5.51 7.54
N GLU A 62 -7.17 -4.80 7.38
CA GLU A 62 -8.03 -4.39 8.50
C GLU A 62 -8.61 -5.58 9.24
N SER A 63 -9.07 -6.59 8.50
CA SER A 63 -9.59 -7.83 9.06
C SER A 63 -8.52 -8.60 9.84
N TYR A 64 -7.32 -8.72 9.27
CA TYR A 64 -6.19 -9.36 9.94
C TYR A 64 -5.74 -8.58 11.18
N LEU A 65 -5.68 -7.24 11.10
CA LEU A 65 -5.29 -6.40 12.23
C LEU A 65 -6.25 -6.57 13.42
N LEU A 66 -7.56 -6.56 13.20
CA LEU A 66 -8.54 -6.80 14.25
C LEU A 66 -8.38 -8.19 14.87
N GLN A 67 -8.27 -9.23 14.04
CA GLN A 67 -8.17 -10.62 14.49
C GLN A 67 -6.86 -10.90 15.23
N VAL A 68 -5.72 -10.49 14.68
CA VAL A 68 -4.40 -10.71 15.29
C VAL A 68 -4.31 -9.95 16.62
N LEU A 69 -4.72 -8.69 16.63
CA LEU A 69 -4.66 -7.88 17.84
C LEU A 69 -5.58 -8.46 18.95
N ALA A 70 -6.76 -8.96 18.60
CA ALA A 70 -7.68 -9.56 19.56
C ALA A 70 -7.18 -10.91 20.06
N LYS A 71 -6.77 -11.81 19.16
CA LYS A 71 -6.51 -13.23 19.50
C LYS A 71 -5.07 -13.49 19.97
N GLU A 72 -4.09 -12.81 19.36
CA GLU A 72 -2.67 -13.07 19.66
C GLU A 72 -2.10 -12.09 20.69
N PHE A 73 -2.69 -10.90 20.81
CA PHE A 73 -2.20 -9.83 21.71
C PHE A 73 -3.22 -9.43 22.79
N GLY A 74 -4.32 -10.16 22.95
CA GLY A 74 -5.34 -9.84 23.97
C GLY A 74 -6.00 -8.46 23.81
N GLY A 75 -5.93 -7.89 22.61
CA GLY A 75 -6.49 -6.57 22.28
C GLY A 75 -5.51 -5.41 22.38
N ARG A 76 -4.25 -5.64 22.80
CA ARG A 76 -3.23 -4.58 22.94
C ARG A 76 -1.85 -5.13 22.61
N GLY A 77 -1.11 -4.44 21.70
CA GLY A 77 0.24 -4.85 21.33
C GLY A 77 1.10 -3.68 20.85
N HIS A 78 2.41 -3.89 20.82
CA HIS A 78 3.34 -2.92 20.25
C HIS A 78 3.26 -2.95 18.71
N LYS A 79 3.29 -1.78 18.07
CA LYS A 79 3.19 -1.63 16.60
C LYS A 79 4.04 -2.67 15.86
N ARG A 80 5.32 -2.78 16.22
CA ARG A 80 6.29 -3.64 15.54
C ARG A 80 5.88 -5.12 15.60
N ASP A 81 5.52 -5.58 16.78
CA ASP A 81 5.19 -6.99 17.03
C ASP A 81 3.87 -7.37 16.33
N VAL A 82 2.87 -6.50 16.44
CA VAL A 82 1.58 -6.67 15.77
C VAL A 82 1.74 -6.68 14.25
N THR A 83 2.51 -5.73 13.69
CA THR A 83 2.78 -5.67 12.23
C THR A 83 3.46 -6.95 11.76
N HIS A 84 4.50 -7.41 12.47
CA HIS A 84 5.21 -8.64 12.15
C HIS A 84 4.29 -9.88 12.18
N ALA A 85 3.45 -9.99 13.22
CA ALA A 85 2.50 -11.09 13.34
C ALA A 85 1.48 -11.10 12.19
N ILE A 86 0.96 -9.91 11.80
CA ILE A 86 0.03 -9.78 10.67
C ILE A 86 0.71 -10.22 9.37
N VAL A 87 1.89 -9.69 9.06
CA VAL A 87 2.65 -10.04 7.85
C VAL A 87 2.87 -11.55 7.79
N LYS A 88 3.39 -12.14 8.87
CA LYS A 88 3.64 -13.58 8.98
C LYS A 88 2.38 -14.41 8.73
N ARG A 89 1.26 -14.00 9.33
CA ARG A 89 -0.04 -14.68 9.18
C ARG A 89 -0.57 -14.59 7.75
N MET A 90 -0.54 -13.38 7.17
CA MET A 90 -1.01 -13.14 5.81
C MET A 90 -0.15 -13.83 4.76
N MET A 91 1.18 -13.96 4.99
CA MET A 91 2.07 -14.75 4.14
C MET A 91 1.68 -16.23 4.18
N LYS A 92 1.44 -16.78 5.38
CA LYS A 92 1.00 -18.17 5.55
C LYS A 92 -0.33 -18.44 4.85
N ASP A 93 -1.24 -17.48 4.87
CA ASP A 93 -2.57 -17.58 4.27
C ASP A 93 -2.57 -17.22 2.76
N GLY A 94 -1.39 -16.91 2.16
CA GLY A 94 -1.20 -16.64 0.73
C GLY A 94 -1.66 -15.27 0.25
N TYR A 95 -1.89 -14.32 1.16
CA TYR A 95 -2.33 -12.96 0.80
C TYR A 95 -1.20 -12.01 0.45
N ILE A 96 -0.04 -12.13 1.09
CA ILE A 96 1.12 -11.27 0.79
C ILE A 96 1.96 -11.92 -0.29
N GLY A 97 2.04 -11.24 -1.45
CA GLY A 97 2.87 -11.61 -2.58
C GLY A 97 4.13 -10.76 -2.72
N ALA A 98 4.85 -10.94 -3.82
CA ALA A 98 6.06 -10.18 -4.12
C ALA A 98 5.79 -8.67 -4.22
N ALA A 99 4.65 -8.27 -4.79
CA ALA A 99 4.27 -6.87 -4.93
C ALA A 99 4.04 -6.17 -3.57
N ASP A 100 3.53 -6.90 -2.56
CA ASP A 100 3.33 -6.37 -1.22
C ASP A 100 4.66 -6.23 -0.43
N GLN A 101 5.68 -6.96 -0.83
CA GLN A 101 7.01 -6.94 -0.21
C GLN A 101 7.95 -5.88 -0.79
N GLU A 102 7.57 -5.21 -1.87
CA GLU A 102 8.35 -4.09 -2.41
C GLU A 102 8.45 -2.96 -1.40
N LEU A 103 9.62 -2.32 -1.33
CA LEU A 103 9.87 -1.21 -0.43
C LEU A 103 9.22 0.08 -0.95
N VAL A 104 8.62 0.85 -0.04
CA VAL A 104 8.22 2.23 -0.26
C VAL A 104 9.38 3.18 0.09
N SER A 105 9.26 4.45 -0.26
CA SER A 105 10.31 5.47 -0.05
C SER A 105 10.78 5.63 1.40
N THR A 106 9.97 5.21 2.37
CA THR A 106 10.29 5.25 3.81
C THR A 106 11.09 4.04 4.30
N GLY A 107 11.36 3.06 3.42
CA GLY A 107 12.10 1.83 3.76
C GLY A 107 11.23 0.72 4.38
N GLU A 108 9.95 0.95 4.57
CA GLU A 108 8.97 -0.09 4.95
C GLU A 108 8.52 -0.84 3.70
N THR A 109 8.00 -2.06 3.85
CA THR A 109 7.32 -2.77 2.75
C THR A 109 5.95 -2.14 2.47
N LYS A 110 5.41 -2.35 1.26
CA LYS A 110 4.04 -1.93 0.93
C LYS A 110 3.02 -2.56 1.88
N ALA A 111 3.22 -3.81 2.28
CA ALA A 111 2.39 -4.49 3.28
C ALA A 111 2.40 -3.74 4.63
N GLU A 112 3.57 -3.42 5.17
CA GLU A 112 3.70 -2.70 6.45
C GLU A 112 3.08 -1.30 6.39
N ASN A 113 3.31 -0.59 5.28
CA ASN A 113 2.67 0.70 5.04
C ASN A 113 1.14 0.57 4.98
N THR A 114 0.62 -0.44 4.28
CA THR A 114 -0.83 -0.68 4.19
C THR A 114 -1.43 -1.06 5.55
N ILE A 115 -0.71 -1.83 6.39
CA ILE A 115 -1.14 -2.11 7.77
C ILE A 115 -1.25 -0.81 8.59
N THR A 116 -0.35 0.14 8.38
CA THR A 116 -0.42 1.45 9.05
C THR A 116 -1.65 2.24 8.59
N TRP A 117 -2.01 2.20 7.31
CA TRP A 117 -3.24 2.79 6.78
C TRP A 117 -4.50 2.07 7.29
N ALA A 118 -4.50 0.75 7.32
CA ALA A 118 -5.56 -0.07 7.90
C ALA A 118 -5.83 0.31 9.37
N ARG A 119 -4.76 0.47 10.17
CA ARG A 119 -4.87 0.95 11.55
C ARG A 119 -5.50 2.34 11.62
N ASN A 120 -5.13 3.26 10.73
CA ASN A 120 -5.71 4.59 10.72
C ASN A 120 -7.21 4.56 10.38
N ALA A 121 -7.63 3.75 9.43
CA ALA A 121 -9.04 3.55 9.10
C ALA A 121 -9.84 2.99 10.28
N LEU A 122 -9.31 1.97 10.96
CA LEU A 122 -9.93 1.40 12.17
C LEU A 122 -10.00 2.41 13.33
N LYS A 123 -8.97 3.27 13.46
CA LYS A 123 -8.95 4.38 14.42
C LYS A 123 -10.05 5.41 14.13
N GLN A 124 -10.26 5.77 12.86
CA GLN A 124 -11.32 6.69 12.45
C GLN A 124 -12.70 6.13 12.77
N ARG A 125 -12.89 4.82 12.59
CA ARG A 125 -14.12 4.09 12.95
C ARG A 125 -14.30 3.83 14.45
N GLY A 126 -13.37 4.30 15.29
CA GLY A 126 -13.42 4.12 16.74
C GLY A 126 -13.13 2.68 17.23
N GLN A 127 -12.61 1.81 16.37
CA GLN A 127 -12.28 0.43 16.70
C GLN A 127 -10.88 0.27 17.32
N ILE A 128 -9.99 1.24 17.08
CA ILE A 128 -8.68 1.34 17.74
C ILE A 128 -8.66 2.61 18.59
N ASN A 129 -8.14 2.49 19.80
CA ASN A 129 -8.04 3.56 20.77
C ASN A 129 -7.12 4.69 20.24
N ARG A 130 -7.64 5.93 20.27
CA ARG A 130 -6.90 7.13 19.81
C ARG A 130 -5.88 7.61 20.83
N ALA A 131 -6.12 7.33 22.09
CA ALA A 131 -5.31 7.79 23.23
C ALA A 131 -4.23 6.79 23.67
N SER A 132 -4.05 5.67 22.95
CA SER A 132 -3.01 4.69 23.26
C SER A 132 -1.62 5.35 23.22
N ARG A 133 -0.74 4.92 24.10
CA ARG A 133 0.67 5.33 24.13
C ARG A 133 1.30 5.18 22.73
N ARG A 134 2.22 6.09 22.40
CA ARG A 134 2.95 6.04 21.12
C ARG A 134 3.56 4.64 20.91
N GLY A 135 3.37 4.09 19.73
CA GLY A 135 3.87 2.75 19.36
C GLY A 135 3.02 1.58 19.87
N VAL A 136 1.95 1.85 20.63
CA VAL A 136 1.02 0.81 21.10
C VAL A 136 -0.30 0.92 20.36
N TRP A 137 -0.83 -0.21 19.90
CA TRP A 137 -2.15 -0.34 19.31
C TRP A 137 -3.06 -1.10 20.26
N GLU A 138 -4.26 -0.60 20.46
CA GLU A 138 -5.20 -1.14 21.41
C GLU A 138 -6.61 -1.09 20.85
N LEU A 139 -7.34 -2.20 20.96
CA LEU A 139 -8.73 -2.27 20.56
C LEU A 139 -9.62 -1.59 21.58
N THR A 140 -10.62 -0.87 21.10
CA THR A 140 -11.75 -0.42 21.93
C THR A 140 -12.75 -1.58 22.13
N ALA A 141 -13.81 -1.37 22.94
CA ALA A 141 -14.92 -2.33 23.02
C ALA A 141 -15.49 -2.61 21.63
N ALA A 142 -15.76 -1.56 20.83
CA ALA A 142 -16.23 -1.71 19.45
C ALA A 142 -15.25 -2.47 18.56
N GLY A 143 -13.94 -2.30 18.78
CA GLY A 143 -12.91 -3.06 18.08
C GLY A 143 -12.88 -4.54 18.42
N LYS A 144 -13.10 -4.89 19.69
CA LYS A 144 -13.20 -6.28 20.16
C LYS A 144 -14.44 -6.94 19.58
N ASP A 145 -15.57 -6.26 19.59
CA ASP A 145 -16.83 -6.76 19.00
C ASP A 145 -16.69 -6.96 17.48
N ALA A 146 -16.06 -6.01 16.79
CA ALA A 146 -15.76 -6.13 15.37
C ALA A 146 -14.84 -7.33 15.09
N ALA A 147 -13.79 -7.52 15.88
CA ALA A 147 -12.89 -8.67 15.75
C ALA A 147 -13.61 -10.02 15.91
N GLY A 148 -14.62 -10.09 16.79
CA GLY A 148 -15.44 -11.29 16.96
C GLY A 148 -16.36 -11.61 15.78
N LYS A 149 -16.73 -10.60 14.99
CA LYS A 149 -17.63 -10.71 13.83
C LYS A 149 -16.90 -10.85 12.51
N VAL A 150 -15.64 -10.38 12.45
CA VAL A 150 -14.85 -10.43 11.22
C VAL A 150 -14.45 -11.88 10.91
N LEU A 151 -14.85 -12.33 9.74
CA LEU A 151 -14.34 -13.57 9.16
C LEU A 151 -13.10 -13.22 8.33
N LEU A 152 -11.99 -13.89 8.59
CA LEU A 152 -10.84 -13.80 7.69
C LEU A 152 -11.24 -14.38 6.33
N PRO A 153 -10.83 -13.76 5.23
CA PRO A 153 -11.04 -14.35 3.92
C PRO A 153 -10.34 -15.72 3.86
N LYS A 154 -10.89 -16.63 3.06
CA LYS A 154 -10.30 -17.98 2.90
C LYS A 154 -8.87 -17.87 2.36
N PRO A 155 -7.93 -18.70 2.83
CA PRO A 155 -6.58 -18.78 2.28
C PRO A 155 -6.62 -18.93 0.74
N ARG A 156 -5.69 -18.29 0.05
CA ARG A 156 -5.53 -18.37 -1.41
C ARG A 156 -4.63 -19.53 -1.80
#